data_83da2dce5952a44b2af45d3600cd728d
#
_entry.id   83da2dce5952a44b2af45d3600cd728d
#
_cell.length_a   1.000
_cell.length_b   1.000
_cell.length_c   1.000
_cell.angle_alpha   90.00
_cell.angle_beta   90.00
_cell.angle_gamma   90.00
#
_symmetry.space_group_name_H-M   'P 1'
#
loop_
_entity.id
_entity.type
_entity.pdbx_description
1 polymer ?
#
loop_
_entity_poly.entity_id
_entity_poly.type
_entity_poly.pdbx_seq_one_letter_code
_entity_poly.pdbx_strand_id
1 'polypeptide(L)'
;MKNIVRATALGLLTVPLLLASCKKEGDDNALEGPVPTADFASTVDASQFPVRVNFKNSSLDGFIYQWDFGDNSSLGLGTDVTHTYQRPGTYQVKLTAAGRGGTSPVRQKAVVIPSACDNAGFSFLTACSGSGAASWTISNQPGAIIRYAANGTTVLSSLPATGTQLPACQLDDQFSFGSNYAYGYDAGGANGQTYANGACGPAKPGSSSFIYKPVAGTLGQIILTANKSFIGLPDSVVNKTYDIVEATATGLRLSGTNPDGTKTVVTYIPQISAVDRVKLLLTGGSTRTWKLDNSQAAAIVVGPNDANPTGYYAGGLAGSLPACQADDEFTFTAANVYQYNALAETFVAGGGGCQAPRNVSTPFTFGAATGAGIAQFELAPATPAPFIGITDAPDRVYRIISIDNQHMVLRAGSSTAGTVFTMKLIVK
;
A
#
# COMPACT_ATOMS: atom_id res chain seq x y z
N MET A 1 10.86 -34.50 65.51
CA MET A 1 11.28 -34.28 66.90
C MET A 1 10.98 -32.82 67.29
N LYS A 2 9.99 -32.69 68.18
CA LYS A 2 9.83 -31.75 69.30
C LYS A 2 10.19 -30.25 69.01
N ASN A 3 9.16 -29.43 68.85
CA ASN A 3 8.57 -28.51 69.86
C ASN A 3 9.55 -27.58 70.54
N ILE A 4 9.27 -26.25 70.48
CA ILE A 4 8.94 -25.49 71.71
C ILE A 4 8.34 -24.13 71.28
N VAL A 5 7.09 -23.93 71.75
CA VAL A 5 6.35 -22.66 71.78
C VAL A 5 6.92 -21.83 72.93
N ARG A 6 7.16 -20.54 72.73
CA ARG A 6 7.21 -19.56 73.83
C ARG A 6 6.31 -18.39 73.52
N ALA A 7 5.22 -18.36 74.24
CA ALA A 7 4.35 -17.20 74.40
C ALA A 7 5.05 -16.19 75.33
N THR A 8 5.08 -14.94 74.89
CA THR A 8 5.35 -13.81 75.81
C THR A 8 4.18 -12.84 75.69
N ALA A 9 3.44 -12.79 76.74
CA ALA A 9 2.39 -11.81 77.00
C ALA A 9 3.06 -10.44 77.17
N LEU A 10 2.60 -9.43 76.40
CA LEU A 10 2.96 -8.04 76.61
C LEU A 10 1.71 -7.24 76.88
N GLY A 11 1.70 -6.60 78.01
CA GLY A 11 0.58 -5.94 78.63
C GLY A 11 -0.03 -4.79 77.83
N LEU A 12 -1.31 -4.68 77.89
CA LEU A 12 -2.11 -3.57 77.41
C LEU A 12 -1.82 -2.31 78.26
N LEU A 13 -1.10 -1.35 77.64
CA LEU A 13 -1.04 -0.01 78.18
C LEU A 13 -2.09 0.83 77.45
N THR A 14 -3.25 1.02 78.07
CA THR A 14 -4.32 1.91 77.56
C THR A 14 -3.88 3.35 77.81
N VAL A 15 -3.40 4.02 76.75
CA VAL A 15 -3.30 5.46 76.73
C VAL A 15 -4.61 6.05 76.28
N PRO A 16 -5.28 6.90 77.03
CA PRO A 16 -6.50 7.58 76.57
C PRO A 16 -6.07 8.60 75.51
N LEU A 17 -6.38 8.31 74.24
CA LEU A 17 -6.28 9.25 73.17
C LEU A 17 -7.36 10.32 73.42
N LEU A 18 -6.94 11.47 73.92
CA LEU A 18 -7.73 12.69 73.91
C LEU A 18 -7.96 13.04 72.43
N LEU A 19 -9.09 12.66 71.86
CA LEU A 19 -9.60 13.19 70.63
C LEU A 19 -9.89 14.68 70.85
N ALA A 20 -8.87 15.51 70.61
CA ALA A 20 -9.08 16.91 70.34
C ALA A 20 -9.85 16.96 69.00
N SER A 21 -11.17 17.01 69.10
CA SER A 21 -12.03 17.40 67.98
C SER A 21 -11.63 18.84 67.62
N CYS A 22 -10.74 19.00 66.66
CA CYS A 22 -10.68 20.22 65.92
C CYS A 22 -12.05 20.38 65.27
N LYS A 23 -12.91 21.22 65.81
CA LYS A 23 -14.00 21.80 65.07
C LYS A 23 -13.33 22.46 63.84
N LYS A 24 -13.44 21.81 62.70
CA LYS A 24 -13.24 22.44 61.41
C LYS A 24 -14.27 23.55 61.34
N GLU A 25 -13.88 24.78 61.67
CA GLU A 25 -14.63 25.96 61.24
C GLU A 25 -14.89 25.75 59.79
N GLY A 26 -16.16 25.87 59.37
CA GLY A 26 -16.59 25.56 58.03
C GLY A 26 -15.70 26.25 57.03
N ASP A 27 -14.77 25.46 56.46
CA ASP A 27 -14.24 25.77 55.18
C ASP A 27 -15.43 25.63 54.21
N ASP A 28 -16.15 26.71 54.06
CA ASP A 28 -17.01 26.88 52.90
C ASP A 28 -16.10 26.93 51.69
N ASN A 29 -15.62 25.74 51.26
CA ASN A 29 -14.96 25.56 49.96
C ASN A 29 -15.97 25.80 48.81
N ALA A 30 -16.88 26.75 49.05
CA ALA A 30 -17.73 27.28 48.01
C ALA A 30 -16.81 28.01 46.99
N LEU A 31 -16.82 27.57 45.77
CA LEU A 31 -16.10 28.21 44.68
C LEU A 31 -16.67 29.66 44.57
N GLU A 32 -15.82 30.66 44.81
CA GLU A 32 -16.22 32.09 44.75
C GLU A 32 -16.09 32.57 43.34
N GLY A 33 -17.19 32.99 42.72
CA GLY A 33 -17.21 33.59 41.41
C GLY A 33 -18.22 32.99 40.45
N PRO A 34 -18.38 33.57 39.28
CA PRO A 34 -19.24 33.01 38.24
C PRO A 34 -18.68 31.72 37.68
N VAL A 35 -19.57 30.75 37.38
CA VAL A 35 -19.19 29.56 36.64
C VAL A 35 -18.78 29.93 35.22
N PRO A 36 -17.63 29.51 34.75
CA PRO A 36 -17.19 29.82 33.39
C PRO A 36 -18.17 29.43 32.31
N THR A 37 -18.24 30.19 31.24
CA THR A 37 -18.99 29.82 30.03
C THR A 37 -18.00 29.56 28.93
N ALA A 38 -17.86 28.30 28.51
CA ALA A 38 -16.95 27.90 27.42
C ALA A 38 -17.55 28.27 26.06
N ASP A 39 -16.79 28.96 25.24
CA ASP A 39 -17.06 29.15 23.82
C ASP A 39 -15.77 29.34 23.01
N PHE A 40 -15.82 29.03 21.70
CA PHE A 40 -14.67 29.16 20.82
C PHE A 40 -15.07 29.34 19.34
N ALA A 41 -14.15 29.86 18.55
CA ALA A 41 -14.20 29.85 17.09
C ALA A 41 -13.08 28.93 16.55
N SER A 42 -13.28 28.36 15.35
CA SER A 42 -12.28 27.59 14.64
C SER A 42 -12.07 28.12 13.24
N THR A 43 -10.81 28.15 12.78
CA THR A 43 -10.43 28.51 11.41
C THR A 43 -9.65 27.36 10.81
N VAL A 44 -10.20 26.74 9.77
CA VAL A 44 -9.58 25.64 9.03
C VAL A 44 -8.63 26.22 7.99
N ASP A 45 -7.34 25.84 8.08
CA ASP A 45 -6.33 26.21 7.10
C ASP A 45 -6.04 25.00 6.20
N ALA A 46 -6.69 24.96 5.04
CA ALA A 46 -6.51 23.96 4.00
C ALA A 46 -5.50 24.38 2.93
N SER A 47 -4.67 25.40 3.19
CA SER A 47 -3.58 25.80 2.28
C SER A 47 -2.49 24.72 2.14
N GLN A 48 -2.51 23.75 3.05
CA GLN A 48 -1.68 22.54 3.02
C GLN A 48 -2.37 21.35 3.70
N PHE A 49 -1.91 20.14 3.40
CA PHE A 49 -2.36 18.89 4.00
C PHE A 49 -1.17 18.12 4.58
N PRO A 50 -1.27 17.58 5.80
CA PRO A 50 -2.44 17.53 6.69
C PRO A 50 -2.94 18.94 7.09
N VAL A 51 -4.25 19.03 7.31
CA VAL A 51 -4.94 20.31 7.57
C VAL A 51 -4.68 20.78 8.98
N ARG A 52 -4.35 22.08 9.11
CA ARG A 52 -4.21 22.75 10.40
C ARG A 52 -5.49 23.54 10.72
N VAL A 53 -5.91 23.47 11.99
CA VAL A 53 -7.04 24.25 12.51
C VAL A 53 -6.57 25.10 13.67
N ASN A 54 -6.85 26.40 13.60
CA ASN A 54 -6.61 27.33 14.68
C ASN A 54 -7.90 27.50 15.48
N PHE A 55 -7.84 27.22 16.77
CA PHE A 55 -8.93 27.39 17.71
C PHE A 55 -8.69 28.62 18.55
N LYS A 56 -9.63 29.55 18.49
CA LYS A 56 -9.61 30.78 19.27
C LYS A 56 -10.65 30.73 20.36
N ASN A 57 -10.20 30.81 21.59
CA ASN A 57 -11.06 30.81 22.76
C ASN A 57 -11.83 32.12 22.87
N SER A 58 -13.10 32.04 23.24
CA SER A 58 -13.97 33.18 23.54
C SER A 58 -14.78 32.94 24.82
N SER A 59 -14.28 32.05 25.68
CA SER A 59 -14.90 31.76 26.99
C SER A 59 -14.86 32.94 27.93
N LEU A 60 -15.84 33.01 28.84
CA LEU A 60 -15.92 34.01 29.89
C LEU A 60 -15.64 33.39 31.26
N ASP A 61 -15.04 34.15 32.16
CA ASP A 61 -14.77 33.80 33.56
C ASP A 61 -13.89 32.54 33.76
N GLY A 62 -13.20 32.07 32.71
CA GLY A 62 -12.26 30.97 32.73
C GLY A 62 -10.81 31.40 32.68
N PHE A 63 -9.89 30.59 33.24
CA PHE A 63 -8.44 30.81 33.16
C PHE A 63 -7.65 29.52 32.91
N ILE A 64 -8.30 28.35 32.97
CA ILE A 64 -7.75 27.03 32.53
C ILE A 64 -8.67 26.48 31.44
N TYR A 65 -8.07 26.03 30.35
CA TYR A 65 -8.81 25.55 29.20
C TYR A 65 -8.28 24.20 28.76
N GLN A 66 -9.19 23.27 28.49
CA GLN A 66 -8.89 21.93 28.00
C GLN A 66 -9.69 21.64 26.75
N TRP A 67 -8.96 21.20 25.71
CA TRP A 67 -9.51 20.92 24.40
C TRP A 67 -9.47 19.42 24.10
N ASP A 68 -10.57 18.86 23.63
CA ASP A 68 -10.67 17.55 23.00
C ASP A 68 -10.99 17.77 21.53
N PHE A 69 -10.05 17.41 20.65
CA PHE A 69 -10.18 17.67 19.21
C PHE A 69 -11.09 16.66 18.48
N GLY A 70 -11.55 15.61 19.14
CA GLY A 70 -12.50 14.64 18.62
C GLY A 70 -11.89 13.62 17.68
N ASP A 71 -10.56 13.52 17.58
CA ASP A 71 -9.81 12.60 16.73
C ASP A 71 -9.00 11.55 17.51
N ASN A 72 -9.25 11.42 18.80
CA ASN A 72 -8.56 10.57 19.77
C ASN A 72 -7.06 10.93 19.96
N SER A 73 -6.67 12.12 19.61
CA SER A 73 -5.34 12.67 19.95
C SER A 73 -5.29 13.12 21.42
N SER A 74 -4.10 13.49 21.89
CA SER A 74 -3.92 14.05 23.22
C SER A 74 -4.70 15.34 23.39
N LEU A 75 -5.22 15.60 24.60
CA LEU A 75 -5.92 16.82 24.91
C LEU A 75 -5.01 18.05 24.76
N GLY A 76 -5.54 19.11 24.20
CA GLY A 76 -4.86 20.40 24.11
C GLY A 76 -5.06 21.21 25.39
N LEU A 77 -4.03 21.93 25.79
CA LEU A 77 -4.07 22.88 26.93
C LEU A 77 -3.67 24.27 26.44
N GLY A 78 -4.32 25.29 26.96
CA GLY A 78 -4.03 26.69 26.62
C GLY A 78 -5.25 27.47 26.18
N THR A 79 -5.11 28.81 26.14
CA THR A 79 -6.22 29.71 25.76
C THR A 79 -6.57 29.51 24.29
N ASP A 80 -5.62 29.79 23.40
CA ASP A 80 -5.74 29.57 21.97
C ASP A 80 -4.83 28.39 21.60
N VAL A 81 -5.31 27.46 20.77
CA VAL A 81 -4.54 26.27 20.39
C VAL A 81 -4.63 26.05 18.89
N THR A 82 -3.63 25.35 18.36
CA THR A 82 -3.61 24.88 16.98
C THR A 82 -3.52 23.36 17.00
N HIS A 83 -4.34 22.69 16.16
CA HIS A 83 -4.30 21.25 16.00
C HIS A 83 -4.21 20.86 14.53
N THR A 84 -3.54 19.73 14.23
CA THR A 84 -3.37 19.21 12.88
C THR A 84 -4.10 17.89 12.73
N TYR A 85 -5.10 17.85 11.87
CA TYR A 85 -5.88 16.66 11.57
C TYR A 85 -5.24 15.84 10.45
N GLN A 86 -4.91 14.59 10.76
CA GLN A 86 -4.27 13.66 9.81
C GLN A 86 -5.24 13.03 8.82
N ARG A 87 -6.55 13.16 9.02
CA ARG A 87 -7.58 12.56 8.16
C ARG A 87 -8.71 13.54 7.92
N PRO A 88 -9.35 13.49 6.73
CA PRO A 88 -10.57 14.24 6.49
C PRO A 88 -11.72 13.71 7.33
N GLY A 89 -12.74 14.54 7.55
CA GLY A 89 -13.93 14.14 8.30
C GLY A 89 -14.56 15.28 9.06
N THR A 90 -15.60 14.97 9.82
CA THR A 90 -16.26 15.91 10.73
C THR A 90 -15.94 15.54 12.16
N TYR A 91 -15.26 16.41 12.85
CA TYR A 91 -14.80 16.21 14.22
C TYR A 91 -15.62 17.02 15.21
N GLN A 92 -16.00 16.41 16.32
CA GLN A 92 -16.75 17.09 17.41
C GLN A 92 -15.75 17.60 18.42
N VAL A 93 -15.34 18.86 18.24
CA VAL A 93 -14.36 19.50 19.12
C VAL A 93 -15.05 20.00 20.39
N LYS A 94 -14.46 19.70 21.55
CA LYS A 94 -14.99 20.07 22.86
C LYS A 94 -14.02 20.97 23.61
N LEU A 95 -14.55 22.00 24.23
CA LEU A 95 -13.83 22.90 25.12
C LEU A 95 -14.46 22.84 26.51
N THR A 96 -13.62 22.70 27.53
CA THR A 96 -13.96 22.86 28.94
C THR A 96 -13.11 23.99 29.51
N ALA A 97 -13.75 24.93 30.21
CA ALA A 97 -13.10 26.02 30.89
C ALA A 97 -13.26 25.87 32.41
N ALA A 98 -12.18 26.10 33.18
CA ALA A 98 -12.23 26.20 34.63
C ALA A 98 -11.90 27.59 35.08
N GLY A 99 -12.62 28.05 36.09
CA GLY A 99 -12.52 29.38 36.68
C GLY A 99 -12.75 29.35 38.17
N ARG A 100 -12.87 30.53 38.79
CA ARG A 100 -13.11 30.67 40.27
C ARG A 100 -14.41 30.01 40.70
N GLY A 101 -15.45 30.08 39.85
CA GLY A 101 -16.77 29.46 40.14
C GLY A 101 -16.90 27.98 39.77
N GLY A 102 -15.80 27.31 39.42
CA GLY A 102 -15.76 25.91 39.03
C GLY A 102 -15.49 25.65 37.58
N THR A 103 -16.06 24.56 37.03
CA THR A 103 -15.84 24.12 35.66
C THR A 103 -17.08 24.38 34.80
N SER A 104 -16.91 24.87 33.60
CA SER A 104 -18.02 25.10 32.65
C SER A 104 -18.66 23.78 32.21
N PRO A 105 -19.92 23.79 31.76
CA PRO A 105 -20.42 22.79 30.86
C PRO A 105 -19.52 22.66 29.62
N VAL A 106 -19.44 21.44 29.05
CA VAL A 106 -18.64 21.18 27.85
C VAL A 106 -19.27 21.92 26.67
N ARG A 107 -18.49 22.78 26.00
CA ARG A 107 -18.88 23.39 24.73
C ARG A 107 -18.42 22.50 23.59
N GLN A 108 -19.33 22.08 22.73
CA GLN A 108 -19.02 21.23 21.57
C GLN A 108 -19.39 21.95 20.28
N LYS A 109 -18.51 21.88 19.27
CA LYS A 109 -18.76 22.37 17.90
C LYS A 109 -18.19 21.38 16.87
N ALA A 110 -18.90 21.20 15.75
CA ALA A 110 -18.43 20.41 14.63
C ALA A 110 -17.40 21.22 13.81
N VAL A 111 -16.31 20.58 13.45
CA VAL A 111 -15.27 21.10 12.55
C VAL A 111 -15.12 20.14 11.39
N VAL A 112 -15.30 20.64 10.15
CA VAL A 112 -15.19 19.84 8.92
C VAL A 112 -13.79 20.01 8.34
N ILE A 113 -13.09 18.90 8.19
CA ILE A 113 -11.75 18.83 7.61
C ILE A 113 -11.88 18.30 6.16
N PRO A 114 -11.51 19.09 5.15
CA PRO A 114 -11.61 18.69 3.76
C PRO A 114 -10.64 17.55 3.41
N SER A 115 -10.96 16.82 2.34
CA SER A 115 -10.10 15.75 1.81
C SER A 115 -9.05 16.31 0.85
N ALA A 116 -7.78 15.91 1.01
CA ALA A 116 -6.77 16.16 -0.02
C ALA A 116 -7.09 15.43 -1.33
N CYS A 117 -7.84 14.33 -1.27
CA CYS A 117 -8.25 13.53 -2.43
C CYS A 117 -9.17 14.28 -3.41
N ASP A 118 -9.75 15.41 -2.99
CA ASP A 118 -10.52 16.30 -3.87
C ASP A 118 -9.61 17.04 -4.87
N ASN A 119 -8.30 17.01 -4.66
CA ASN A 119 -7.29 17.58 -5.57
C ASN A 119 -6.75 16.47 -6.49
N ALA A 120 -6.85 16.66 -7.80
CA ALA A 120 -6.45 15.67 -8.80
C ALA A 120 -4.98 15.23 -8.65
N GLY A 121 -4.07 16.18 -8.40
CA GLY A 121 -2.65 15.86 -8.18
C GLY A 121 -2.42 14.91 -7.01
N PHE A 122 -3.05 15.16 -5.87
CA PHE A 122 -2.97 14.29 -4.70
C PHE A 122 -3.67 12.94 -4.93
N SER A 123 -4.83 12.97 -5.57
CA SER A 123 -5.63 11.78 -5.82
C SER A 123 -4.88 10.74 -6.65
N PHE A 124 -4.23 11.16 -7.75
CA PHE A 124 -3.42 10.25 -8.57
C PHE A 124 -2.09 9.89 -7.90
N LEU A 125 -1.42 10.85 -7.24
CA LEU A 125 -0.17 10.61 -6.54
C LEU A 125 -0.30 9.46 -5.51
N THR A 126 -1.44 9.39 -4.81
CA THR A 126 -1.65 8.46 -3.68
C THR A 126 -2.66 7.35 -3.98
N ALA A 127 -3.24 7.29 -5.17
CA ALA A 127 -4.33 6.37 -5.52
C ALA A 127 -5.48 6.39 -4.49
N CYS A 128 -5.97 7.56 -4.13
CA CYS A 128 -7.05 7.77 -3.13
C CYS A 128 -8.28 6.91 -3.34
N SER A 129 -8.66 6.65 -4.60
CA SER A 129 -9.85 5.85 -4.98
C SER A 129 -9.62 4.33 -4.92
N GLY A 130 -8.41 3.89 -4.62
CA GLY A 130 -8.01 2.47 -4.59
C GLY A 130 -7.51 2.04 -3.22
N SER A 131 -6.27 1.56 -3.18
CA SER A 131 -5.61 1.14 -1.93
C SER A 131 -5.30 2.28 -0.96
N GLY A 132 -5.44 3.54 -1.39
CA GLY A 132 -5.01 4.72 -0.63
C GLY A 132 -3.50 4.87 -0.54
N ALA A 133 -2.75 4.11 -1.35
CA ALA A 133 -1.31 4.24 -1.52
C ALA A 133 -0.93 3.86 -2.96
N ALA A 134 -0.07 4.66 -3.59
CA ALA A 134 0.49 4.37 -4.89
C ALA A 134 2.01 4.20 -4.79
N SER A 135 2.54 3.26 -5.54
CA SER A 135 3.99 3.07 -5.70
C SER A 135 4.39 3.40 -7.13
N TRP A 136 5.49 4.09 -7.25
CA TRP A 136 6.03 4.62 -8.48
C TRP A 136 7.49 4.17 -8.66
N THR A 137 7.92 3.98 -9.89
CA THR A 137 9.32 3.79 -10.25
C THR A 137 9.70 4.74 -11.37
N ILE A 138 10.98 5.07 -11.51
CA ILE A 138 11.42 5.97 -12.56
C ILE A 138 11.25 5.27 -13.92
N SER A 139 10.70 5.99 -14.91
CA SER A 139 10.57 5.50 -16.27
C SER A 139 11.95 5.27 -16.91
N ASN A 140 12.09 4.22 -17.69
CA ASN A 140 13.30 3.95 -18.49
C ASN A 140 13.18 4.43 -19.95
N GLN A 141 12.17 5.23 -20.25
CA GLN A 141 12.02 5.80 -21.59
C GLN A 141 13.02 6.95 -21.80
N PRO A 142 13.51 7.19 -23.02
CA PRO A 142 14.35 8.34 -23.31
C PRO A 142 13.72 9.64 -22.79
N GLY A 143 14.51 10.44 -22.07
CA GLY A 143 14.02 11.69 -21.48
C GLY A 143 13.22 11.52 -20.19
N ALA A 144 13.31 10.39 -19.51
CA ALA A 144 12.65 10.21 -18.21
C ALA A 144 13.18 11.19 -17.15
N ILE A 145 14.44 11.57 -17.22
CA ILE A 145 15.05 12.59 -16.35
C ILE A 145 15.56 13.72 -17.22
N ILE A 146 15.00 14.90 -17.10
CA ILE A 146 15.41 16.09 -17.89
C ILE A 146 15.85 17.18 -16.92
N ARG A 147 17.03 17.75 -17.16
CA ARG A 147 17.49 18.96 -16.49
C ARG A 147 17.30 20.16 -17.43
N TYR A 148 16.62 21.15 -16.94
CA TYR A 148 16.38 22.42 -17.62
C TYR A 148 17.23 23.53 -17.02
N ALA A 149 17.58 24.52 -17.83
CA ALA A 149 18.11 25.80 -17.33
C ALA A 149 17.07 26.49 -16.41
N ALA A 150 17.47 27.55 -15.72
CA ALA A 150 16.61 28.30 -14.81
C ALA A 150 15.34 28.88 -15.48
N ASN A 151 15.37 29.09 -16.81
CA ASN A 151 14.20 29.51 -17.58
C ASN A 151 13.12 28.40 -17.70
N GLY A 152 13.41 27.16 -17.29
CA GLY A 152 12.49 26.03 -17.32
C GLY A 152 12.17 25.45 -18.70
N THR A 153 12.81 25.94 -19.77
CA THR A 153 12.53 25.52 -21.15
C THR A 153 13.74 24.99 -21.89
N THR A 154 14.93 25.55 -21.65
CA THR A 154 16.16 25.10 -22.29
C THR A 154 16.67 23.80 -21.66
N VAL A 155 16.71 22.72 -22.44
CA VAL A 155 17.21 21.42 -22.00
C VAL A 155 18.73 21.46 -21.87
N LEU A 156 19.24 21.13 -20.68
CA LEU A 156 20.69 20.99 -20.42
C LEU A 156 21.13 19.53 -20.49
N SER A 157 20.29 18.59 -20.06
CA SER A 157 20.55 17.14 -20.18
C SER A 157 19.25 16.37 -20.22
N SER A 158 19.28 15.18 -20.83
CA SER A 158 18.13 14.28 -20.96
C SER A 158 18.60 12.84 -20.82
N LEU A 159 18.07 12.09 -19.85
CA LEU A 159 18.46 10.72 -19.53
C LEU A 159 17.23 9.80 -19.41
N PRO A 160 17.34 8.51 -19.80
CA PRO A 160 18.42 8.00 -20.63
C PRO A 160 18.38 8.62 -22.01
N ALA A 161 19.51 8.62 -22.70
CA ALA A 161 19.55 8.96 -24.13
C ALA A 161 18.89 7.85 -24.96
N THR A 162 18.44 8.17 -26.18
CA THR A 162 17.84 7.16 -27.07
C THR A 162 18.80 5.98 -27.27
N GLY A 163 18.29 4.76 -27.04
CA GLY A 163 19.08 3.53 -27.17
C GLY A 163 19.92 3.18 -25.93
N THR A 164 19.85 3.96 -24.85
CA THR A 164 20.51 3.66 -23.58
C THR A 164 19.49 3.39 -22.46
N GLN A 165 19.97 2.93 -21.32
CA GLN A 165 19.14 2.66 -20.13
C GLN A 165 19.69 3.42 -18.93
N LEU A 166 18.81 3.70 -17.96
CA LEU A 166 19.22 4.17 -16.64
C LEU A 166 19.98 3.05 -15.90
N PRO A 167 20.85 3.39 -14.93
CA PRO A 167 21.51 2.41 -14.08
C PRO A 167 20.49 1.50 -13.35
N ALA A 168 20.85 0.22 -13.19
CA ALA A 168 19.97 -0.76 -12.55
C ALA A 168 19.52 -0.32 -11.15
N CYS A 169 20.40 0.27 -10.35
CA CYS A 169 20.11 0.81 -9.02
C CYS A 169 19.20 2.05 -9.01
N GLN A 170 18.77 2.52 -10.16
CA GLN A 170 17.80 3.60 -10.31
C GLN A 170 16.46 3.08 -10.86
N LEU A 171 16.53 1.98 -11.62
CA LEU A 171 15.36 1.34 -12.20
C LEU A 171 14.60 0.46 -11.20
N ASP A 172 15.26 -0.04 -10.16
CA ASP A 172 14.66 -0.83 -9.11
C ASP A 172 14.17 0.01 -7.91
N ASP A 173 14.49 1.29 -7.88
CA ASP A 173 13.99 2.26 -6.90
C ASP A 173 12.46 2.37 -6.92
N GLN A 174 11.86 2.36 -5.73
CA GLN A 174 10.43 2.45 -5.52
C GLN A 174 10.08 3.63 -4.61
N PHE A 175 9.08 4.40 -5.00
CA PHE A 175 8.61 5.57 -4.29
C PHE A 175 7.13 5.42 -4.00
N SER A 176 6.73 5.35 -2.74
CA SER A 176 5.33 5.20 -2.36
C SER A 176 4.79 6.44 -1.66
N PHE A 177 3.55 6.81 -2.02
CA PHE A 177 2.84 7.93 -1.42
C PHE A 177 1.47 7.46 -0.92
N GLY A 178 1.25 7.57 0.39
CA GLY A 178 -0.01 7.20 1.03
C GLY A 178 -0.96 8.39 1.19
N SER A 179 -2.27 8.14 1.10
CA SER A 179 -3.31 9.14 1.37
C SER A 179 -3.31 9.62 2.84
N ASN A 180 -2.58 8.94 3.71
CA ASN A 180 -2.27 9.34 5.08
C ASN A 180 -1.00 10.19 5.20
N TYR A 181 -0.50 10.72 4.09
CA TYR A 181 0.72 11.53 3.98
C TYR A 181 2.02 10.79 4.32
N ALA A 182 1.98 9.46 4.38
CA ALA A 182 3.19 8.65 4.49
C ALA A 182 3.94 8.61 3.15
N TYR A 183 5.25 8.75 3.23
CA TYR A 183 6.17 8.57 2.12
C TYR A 183 7.08 7.38 2.41
N GLY A 184 7.25 6.50 1.43
CA GLY A 184 8.18 5.38 1.48
C GLY A 184 9.12 5.39 0.29
N TYR A 185 10.38 5.11 0.54
CA TYR A 185 11.39 4.85 -0.47
C TYR A 185 12.03 3.49 -0.20
N ASP A 186 12.05 2.66 -1.22
CA ASP A 186 12.74 1.37 -1.24
C ASP A 186 13.77 1.39 -2.38
N ALA A 187 15.03 1.21 -2.04
CA ALA A 187 16.14 1.19 -2.99
C ALA A 187 16.18 -0.10 -3.85
N GLY A 188 15.22 -0.99 -3.67
CA GLY A 188 15.10 -2.22 -4.45
C GLY A 188 16.31 -3.15 -4.43
N GLY A 189 16.21 -4.24 -5.20
CA GLY A 189 17.31 -5.16 -5.52
C GLY A 189 18.03 -5.82 -4.34
N ALA A 190 18.93 -6.74 -4.66
CA ALA A 190 19.69 -7.51 -3.65
C ALA A 190 20.73 -6.66 -2.88
N ASN A 191 21.14 -5.52 -3.42
CA ASN A 191 22.19 -4.67 -2.85
C ASN A 191 21.66 -3.36 -2.23
N GLY A 192 20.37 -3.05 -2.37
CA GLY A 192 19.74 -1.85 -1.80
C GLY A 192 20.53 -0.57 -2.09
N GLN A 193 20.89 -0.31 -3.34
CA GLN A 193 21.67 0.84 -3.74
C GLN A 193 20.79 1.95 -4.29
N THR A 194 21.16 3.20 -4.04
CA THR A 194 20.51 4.40 -4.59
C THR A 194 21.43 5.06 -5.60
N TYR A 195 20.89 5.47 -6.76
CA TYR A 195 21.63 6.31 -7.70
C TYR A 195 21.61 7.78 -7.26
N ALA A 196 22.79 8.28 -6.89
CA ALA A 196 22.95 9.68 -6.52
C ALA A 196 24.32 10.18 -6.96
N ASN A 197 24.40 11.47 -7.33
CA ASN A 197 25.66 12.11 -7.75
C ASN A 197 26.41 11.39 -8.89
N GLY A 198 25.66 10.78 -9.82
CA GLY A 198 26.24 10.13 -11.00
C GLY A 198 26.66 8.67 -10.83
N ALA A 199 26.43 8.06 -9.66
CA ALA A 199 26.82 6.67 -9.39
C ALA A 199 25.81 5.95 -8.47
N CYS A 200 25.83 4.61 -8.53
CA CYS A 200 25.18 3.76 -7.53
C CYS A 200 25.96 3.81 -6.22
N GLY A 201 25.29 4.08 -5.11
CA GLY A 201 25.88 4.21 -3.79
C GLY A 201 25.00 3.63 -2.70
N PRO A 202 25.34 3.82 -1.41
CA PRO A 202 24.54 3.32 -0.30
C PRO A 202 23.09 3.80 -0.35
N ALA A 203 22.17 2.94 0.09
CA ALA A 203 20.76 3.27 0.15
C ALA A 203 20.50 4.55 0.95
N LYS A 204 19.57 5.36 0.46
CA LYS A 204 19.06 6.54 1.18
C LYS A 204 18.07 6.10 2.26
N PRO A 205 17.77 6.94 3.25
CA PRO A 205 16.74 6.64 4.23
C PRO A 205 15.38 6.37 3.58
N GLY A 206 14.70 5.33 4.06
CA GLY A 206 13.47 4.83 3.50
C GLY A 206 12.24 5.71 3.75
N SER A 207 11.60 5.57 4.91
CA SER A 207 10.28 6.16 5.14
C SER A 207 10.33 7.54 5.81
N SER A 208 9.37 8.39 5.46
CA SER A 208 9.13 9.69 6.10
C SER A 208 7.65 10.08 5.95
N SER A 209 7.35 11.35 6.00
CA SER A 209 6.05 11.90 5.63
C SER A 209 6.22 13.01 4.59
N PHE A 210 5.11 13.41 3.99
CA PHE A 210 5.09 14.57 3.10
C PHE A 210 3.91 15.50 3.41
N ILE A 211 4.07 16.75 3.04
CA ILE A 211 3.01 17.74 3.00
C ILE A 211 2.57 17.88 1.56
N TYR A 212 1.26 17.88 1.30
CA TYR A 212 0.71 18.27 0.03
C TYR A 212 0.21 19.72 0.12
N LYS A 213 0.62 20.55 -0.84
CA LYS A 213 0.22 21.94 -0.92
C LYS A 213 -0.54 22.20 -2.22
N PRO A 214 -1.86 22.44 -2.17
CA PRO A 214 -2.60 22.88 -3.33
C PRO A 214 -2.07 24.22 -3.84
N VAL A 215 -1.89 24.36 -5.14
CA VAL A 215 -1.49 25.61 -5.79
C VAL A 215 -2.47 25.86 -6.92
N ALA A 216 -3.14 27.00 -6.89
CA ALA A 216 -4.17 27.34 -7.86
C ALA A 216 -3.66 27.26 -9.30
N GLY A 217 -4.42 26.60 -10.19
CA GLY A 217 -4.07 26.43 -11.60
C GLY A 217 -3.01 25.38 -11.88
N THR A 218 -2.58 24.59 -10.87
CA THR A 218 -1.62 23.49 -11.00
C THR A 218 -2.14 22.20 -10.34
N LEU A 219 -1.35 21.13 -10.39
CA LEU A 219 -1.64 19.91 -9.67
C LEU A 219 -1.13 19.92 -8.22
N GLY A 220 -0.53 21.04 -7.76
CA GLY A 220 0.00 21.23 -6.42
C GLY A 220 1.47 20.82 -6.28
N GLN A 221 1.92 20.84 -5.03
CA GLN A 221 3.29 20.54 -4.63
C GLN A 221 3.32 19.49 -3.53
N ILE A 222 4.41 18.70 -3.48
CA ILE A 222 4.76 17.87 -2.32
C ILE A 222 6.03 18.42 -1.66
N ILE A 223 6.07 18.36 -0.33
CA ILE A 223 7.22 18.77 0.47
C ILE A 223 7.57 17.59 1.38
N LEU A 224 8.74 16.99 1.19
CA LEU A 224 9.20 15.91 2.05
C LEU A 224 9.67 16.46 3.39
N THR A 225 9.22 15.86 4.50
CA THR A 225 9.46 16.41 5.85
C THR A 225 10.78 15.97 6.45
N ALA A 226 11.35 14.82 6.06
CA ALA A 226 12.63 14.36 6.58
C ALA A 226 13.81 14.95 5.81
N ASN A 227 14.86 15.36 6.52
CA ASN A 227 16.03 16.03 5.95
C ASN A 227 16.79 15.19 4.91
N LYS A 228 16.70 13.87 4.97
CA LYS A 228 17.42 12.94 4.08
C LYS A 228 16.49 12.19 3.12
N SER A 229 15.24 12.61 2.98
CA SER A 229 14.30 12.01 2.02
C SER A 229 14.78 12.18 0.59
N PHE A 230 14.58 11.16 -0.25
CA PHE A 230 15.01 11.10 -1.63
C PHE A 230 13.87 10.53 -2.50
N ILE A 231 13.55 11.18 -3.61
CA ILE A 231 12.52 10.74 -4.57
C ILE A 231 13.06 10.65 -6.00
N GLY A 232 14.29 10.20 -6.16
CA GLY A 232 14.95 10.04 -7.45
C GLY A 232 15.49 11.34 -8.06
N LEU A 233 15.21 12.49 -7.46
CA LEU A 233 15.80 13.78 -7.80
C LEU A 233 17.10 14.00 -7.01
N PRO A 234 18.02 14.85 -7.49
CA PRO A 234 19.22 15.20 -6.74
C PRO A 234 18.89 15.65 -5.31
N ASP A 235 19.70 15.25 -4.34
CA ASP A 235 19.56 15.67 -2.94
C ASP A 235 19.63 17.20 -2.74
N SER A 236 20.05 17.91 -3.77
CA SER A 236 20.20 19.36 -3.79
C SER A 236 18.90 20.13 -4.04
N VAL A 237 17.76 19.46 -4.27
CA VAL A 237 16.48 20.14 -4.45
C VAL A 237 16.14 20.99 -3.24
N VAL A 238 15.87 22.30 -3.50
CA VAL A 238 15.63 23.32 -2.46
C VAL A 238 14.41 22.96 -1.63
N ASN A 239 14.59 22.97 -0.31
CA ASN A 239 13.52 22.70 0.68
C ASN A 239 12.74 21.39 0.43
N LYS A 240 13.29 20.43 -0.30
CA LYS A 240 12.62 19.16 -0.64
C LYS A 240 11.20 19.38 -1.21
N THR A 241 11.03 20.47 -1.94
CA THR A 241 9.77 20.87 -2.57
C THR A 241 9.76 20.47 -4.03
N TYR A 242 8.70 19.77 -4.43
CA TYR A 242 8.57 19.25 -5.80
C TYR A 242 7.19 19.64 -6.34
N ASP A 243 7.17 20.28 -7.51
CA ASP A 243 5.94 20.56 -8.25
C ASP A 243 5.42 19.27 -8.88
N ILE A 244 4.13 19.01 -8.78
CA ILE A 244 3.47 17.95 -9.54
C ILE A 244 3.15 18.52 -10.93
N VAL A 245 3.93 18.13 -11.92
CA VAL A 245 3.77 18.61 -13.32
C VAL A 245 2.71 17.79 -14.04
N GLU A 246 2.65 16.51 -13.76
CA GLU A 246 1.69 15.56 -14.31
C GLU A 246 1.36 14.51 -13.26
N ALA A 247 0.09 14.14 -13.14
CA ALA A 247 -0.35 13.02 -12.33
C ALA A 247 -1.59 12.39 -12.99
N THR A 248 -1.44 11.14 -13.41
CA THR A 248 -2.48 10.32 -14.07
C THR A 248 -2.42 8.90 -13.52
N ALA A 249 -3.35 8.06 -13.94
CA ALA A 249 -3.33 6.64 -13.57
C ALA A 249 -2.09 5.89 -14.12
N THR A 250 -1.43 6.42 -15.15
CA THR A 250 -0.33 5.75 -15.86
C THR A 250 1.00 6.47 -15.78
N GLY A 251 1.05 7.67 -15.21
CA GLY A 251 2.27 8.46 -15.15
C GLY A 251 2.23 9.55 -14.10
N LEU A 252 3.40 9.85 -13.55
CA LEU A 252 3.65 10.94 -12.62
C LEU A 252 4.90 11.69 -13.07
N ARG A 253 4.88 13.02 -13.07
CA ARG A 253 6.06 13.85 -13.32
C ARG A 253 6.23 14.86 -12.20
N LEU A 254 7.39 14.82 -11.58
CA LEU A 254 7.77 15.74 -10.51
C LEU A 254 8.91 16.65 -10.96
N SER A 255 8.82 17.91 -10.60
CA SER A 255 9.86 18.92 -10.89
C SER A 255 10.43 19.48 -9.59
N GLY A 256 11.74 19.43 -9.44
CA GLY A 256 12.47 20.04 -8.33
C GLY A 256 13.40 21.16 -8.81
N THR A 257 13.52 22.24 -8.04
CA THR A 257 14.46 23.34 -8.31
C THR A 257 15.77 23.07 -7.57
N ASN A 258 16.89 23.08 -8.28
CA ASN A 258 18.22 22.94 -7.74
C ASN A 258 18.75 24.26 -7.17
N PRO A 259 19.79 24.26 -6.29
CA PRO A 259 20.37 25.48 -5.72
C PRO A 259 20.91 26.48 -6.74
N ASP A 260 21.35 26.00 -7.91
CA ASP A 260 21.81 26.84 -9.03
C ASP A 260 20.67 27.43 -9.89
N GLY A 261 19.41 27.23 -9.45
CA GLY A 261 18.21 27.69 -10.13
C GLY A 261 17.78 26.79 -11.30
N THR A 262 18.55 25.79 -11.69
CA THR A 262 18.14 24.82 -12.72
C THR A 262 16.99 23.96 -12.19
N LYS A 263 16.21 23.37 -13.10
CA LYS A 263 15.09 22.48 -12.73
C LYS A 263 15.38 21.06 -13.23
N THR A 264 15.12 20.08 -12.38
CA THR A 264 15.13 18.66 -12.74
C THR A 264 13.71 18.14 -12.74
N VAL A 265 13.28 17.57 -13.86
CA VAL A 265 11.98 16.89 -14.02
C VAL A 265 12.24 15.41 -14.15
N VAL A 266 11.53 14.62 -13.34
CA VAL A 266 11.60 13.16 -13.38
C VAL A 266 10.21 12.61 -13.71
N THR A 267 10.19 11.66 -14.65
CA THR A 267 8.99 10.93 -15.06
C THR A 267 8.99 9.55 -14.38
N TYR A 268 7.88 9.27 -13.71
CA TYR A 268 7.65 7.98 -13.05
C TYR A 268 6.48 7.26 -13.72
N ILE A 269 6.52 5.94 -13.63
CA ILE A 269 5.43 5.04 -14.02
C ILE A 269 4.92 4.31 -12.78
N PRO A 270 3.64 3.89 -12.72
CA PRO A 270 3.13 3.10 -11.63
C PRO A 270 3.93 1.81 -11.48
N GLN A 271 4.30 1.48 -10.26
CA GLN A 271 4.87 0.19 -9.99
C GLN A 271 3.76 -0.83 -9.81
N ILE A 272 3.79 -1.83 -10.67
CA ILE A 272 2.93 -2.99 -10.59
C ILE A 272 3.59 -3.99 -9.64
N SER A 273 2.85 -4.51 -8.65
CA SER A 273 3.35 -5.58 -7.78
C SER A 273 3.86 -6.77 -8.62
N ALA A 274 4.77 -7.56 -8.07
CA ALA A 274 5.25 -8.76 -8.76
C ALA A 274 4.07 -9.69 -9.17
N VAL A 275 3.07 -9.82 -8.30
CA VAL A 275 1.86 -10.61 -8.54
C VAL A 275 1.00 -9.99 -9.65
N ASP A 276 0.79 -8.66 -9.64
CA ASP A 276 0.03 -7.98 -10.69
C ASP A 276 0.74 -8.04 -12.04
N ARG A 277 2.07 -8.01 -12.06
CA ARG A 277 2.86 -8.22 -13.28
C ARG A 277 2.63 -9.61 -13.86
N VAL A 278 2.59 -10.64 -13.01
CA VAL A 278 2.26 -12.00 -13.44
C VAL A 278 0.83 -12.05 -14.01
N LYS A 279 -0.14 -11.38 -13.39
CA LYS A 279 -1.51 -11.26 -13.90
C LYS A 279 -1.55 -10.57 -15.26
N LEU A 280 -0.78 -9.50 -15.43
CA LEU A 280 -0.67 -8.78 -16.70
C LEU A 280 -0.11 -9.69 -17.81
N LEU A 281 0.90 -10.49 -17.50
CA LEU A 281 1.43 -11.48 -18.44
C LEU A 281 0.43 -12.58 -18.75
N LEU A 282 -0.31 -13.08 -17.76
CA LEU A 282 -1.33 -14.11 -17.94
C LEU A 282 -2.46 -13.64 -18.86
N THR A 283 -2.91 -12.40 -18.72
CA THR A 283 -4.07 -11.85 -19.42
C THR A 283 -3.73 -10.97 -20.63
N GLY A 284 -2.45 -10.67 -20.85
CA GLY A 284 -2.02 -9.73 -21.89
C GLY A 284 -2.51 -8.29 -21.68
N GLY A 285 -2.91 -7.95 -20.44
CA GLY A 285 -3.49 -6.66 -20.09
C GLY A 285 -4.97 -6.48 -20.44
N SER A 286 -5.55 -7.39 -21.22
CA SER A 286 -6.96 -7.42 -21.62
C SER A 286 -7.48 -8.84 -21.67
N THR A 287 -7.11 -9.57 -22.71
CA THR A 287 -7.48 -10.97 -22.93
C THR A 287 -6.31 -11.68 -23.61
N ARG A 288 -5.94 -12.86 -23.11
CA ARG A 288 -4.89 -13.70 -23.72
C ARG A 288 -5.30 -15.16 -23.71
N THR A 289 -5.03 -15.84 -24.84
CA THR A 289 -5.28 -17.25 -25.00
C THR A 289 -3.97 -18.02 -24.99
N TRP A 290 -3.94 -19.07 -24.22
CA TRP A 290 -2.84 -20.03 -24.07
C TRP A 290 -3.24 -21.40 -24.60
N LYS A 291 -2.29 -22.20 -25.03
CA LYS A 291 -2.44 -23.61 -25.38
C LYS A 291 -1.27 -24.40 -24.85
N LEU A 292 -1.40 -25.71 -24.72
CA LEU A 292 -0.27 -26.57 -24.38
C LEU A 292 0.84 -26.46 -25.44
N ASP A 293 2.09 -26.33 -25.00
CA ASP A 293 3.24 -26.26 -25.91
C ASP A 293 3.67 -27.66 -26.36
N ASN A 294 2.94 -28.19 -27.36
CA ASN A 294 3.23 -29.50 -27.94
C ASN A 294 4.56 -29.53 -28.73
N SER A 295 5.17 -28.37 -28.99
CA SER A 295 6.50 -28.30 -29.65
C SER A 295 7.65 -28.67 -28.71
N GLN A 296 7.40 -28.71 -27.40
CA GLN A 296 8.36 -29.06 -26.38
C GLN A 296 8.20 -30.49 -25.89
N ALA A 297 9.32 -31.18 -25.61
CA ALA A 297 9.28 -32.41 -24.85
C ALA A 297 8.80 -32.14 -23.42
N ALA A 298 8.18 -33.14 -22.81
CA ALA A 298 7.62 -33.01 -21.47
C ALA A 298 6.64 -31.83 -21.33
N ALA A 299 5.74 -31.67 -22.30
CA ALA A 299 4.70 -30.66 -22.27
C ALA A 299 3.79 -30.79 -21.04
N ILE A 300 3.60 -32.01 -20.57
CA ILE A 300 2.93 -32.37 -19.30
C ILE A 300 3.81 -33.36 -18.55
N VAL A 301 4.04 -33.09 -17.26
CA VAL A 301 4.70 -34.04 -16.34
C VAL A 301 3.86 -34.18 -15.07
N VAL A 302 3.99 -35.34 -14.37
CA VAL A 302 3.21 -35.64 -13.17
C VAL A 302 4.13 -36.10 -12.04
N GLY A 303 3.90 -35.65 -10.84
CA GLY A 303 4.67 -36.04 -9.67
C GLY A 303 3.88 -36.00 -8.36
N PRO A 304 4.44 -36.59 -7.29
CA PRO A 304 3.78 -36.66 -5.99
C PRO A 304 3.69 -35.31 -5.26
N ASN A 305 4.57 -34.36 -5.57
CA ASN A 305 4.62 -33.05 -4.87
C ASN A 305 5.57 -32.08 -5.58
N ASP A 306 5.71 -30.88 -5.01
CA ASP A 306 6.57 -29.82 -5.54
C ASP A 306 8.05 -30.17 -5.60
N ALA A 307 8.55 -30.98 -4.68
CA ALA A 307 9.95 -31.39 -4.63
C ALA A 307 10.28 -32.45 -5.68
N ASN A 308 9.28 -33.23 -6.09
CA ASN A 308 9.43 -34.29 -7.12
C ASN A 308 8.29 -34.20 -8.16
N PRO A 309 8.27 -33.14 -9.01
CA PRO A 309 7.15 -32.91 -9.92
C PRO A 309 7.06 -33.84 -11.11
N THR A 310 8.04 -34.73 -11.29
CA THR A 310 8.15 -35.69 -12.41
C THR A 310 8.15 -37.17 -11.97
N GLY A 311 7.98 -37.42 -10.66
CA GLY A 311 8.19 -38.74 -10.08
C GLY A 311 7.21 -39.82 -10.54
N TYR A 312 6.04 -39.46 -11.08
CA TYR A 312 5.06 -40.36 -11.63
C TYR A 312 5.12 -40.48 -13.15
N TYR A 313 5.36 -39.36 -13.83
CA TYR A 313 5.48 -39.28 -15.28
C TYR A 313 6.41 -38.16 -15.70
N ALA A 314 7.50 -38.47 -16.33
CA ALA A 314 8.53 -37.53 -16.74
C ALA A 314 8.20 -36.76 -18.06
N GLY A 315 7.07 -37.08 -18.68
CA GLY A 315 6.59 -36.46 -19.90
C GLY A 315 6.92 -37.24 -21.18
N GLY A 316 6.20 -36.88 -22.26
CA GLY A 316 6.36 -37.42 -23.60
C GLY A 316 7.36 -36.67 -24.46
N LEU A 317 7.61 -37.13 -25.67
CA LEU A 317 8.40 -36.42 -26.69
C LEU A 317 7.67 -35.19 -27.19
N ALA A 318 8.37 -34.28 -27.82
CA ALA A 318 7.77 -33.16 -28.57
C ALA A 318 6.80 -33.72 -29.64
N GLY A 319 5.62 -33.09 -29.78
CA GLY A 319 4.58 -33.52 -30.69
C GLY A 319 3.75 -34.73 -30.24
N SER A 320 3.95 -35.25 -29.03
CA SER A 320 3.30 -36.48 -28.58
C SER A 320 1.94 -36.29 -27.90
N LEU A 321 1.48 -35.06 -27.69
CA LEU A 321 0.15 -34.86 -27.15
C LEU A 321 -0.93 -35.30 -28.13
N PRO A 322 -2.04 -35.89 -27.64
CA PRO A 322 -3.20 -36.18 -28.48
C PRO A 322 -3.69 -34.90 -29.20
N ALA A 323 -4.17 -35.01 -30.43
CA ALA A 323 -4.61 -33.85 -31.20
C ALA A 323 -5.68 -33.04 -30.47
N CYS A 324 -6.67 -33.72 -29.86
CA CYS A 324 -7.74 -33.11 -29.06
C CYS A 324 -7.31 -32.54 -27.69
N GLN A 325 -6.02 -32.58 -27.37
CA GLN A 325 -5.43 -31.91 -26.21
C GLN A 325 -4.46 -30.82 -26.64
N ALA A 326 -3.83 -31.01 -27.79
CA ALA A 326 -2.85 -30.06 -28.32
C ALA A 326 -3.50 -28.80 -28.91
N ASP A 327 -4.75 -28.87 -29.36
CA ASP A 327 -5.53 -27.77 -29.92
C ASP A 327 -6.36 -27.01 -28.87
N ASP A 328 -6.50 -27.52 -27.65
CA ASP A 328 -7.21 -26.91 -26.54
C ASP A 328 -6.76 -25.47 -26.28
N GLU A 329 -7.74 -24.56 -26.03
CA GLU A 329 -7.53 -23.15 -25.79
C GLU A 329 -7.96 -22.74 -24.39
N PHE A 330 -7.06 -22.05 -23.69
CA PHE A 330 -7.25 -21.55 -22.31
C PHE A 330 -7.15 -20.03 -22.31
N THR A 331 -8.27 -19.32 -22.21
CA THR A 331 -8.32 -17.87 -22.32
C THR A 331 -8.53 -17.24 -20.96
N PHE A 332 -7.71 -16.22 -20.64
CA PHE A 332 -7.78 -15.44 -19.40
C PHE A 332 -8.03 -13.97 -19.72
N THR A 333 -8.96 -13.34 -18.99
CA THR A 333 -9.27 -11.92 -19.12
C THR A 333 -8.79 -11.11 -17.91
N ALA A 334 -8.52 -9.83 -18.10
CA ALA A 334 -8.19 -8.91 -17.01
C ALA A 334 -9.34 -8.77 -15.99
N ALA A 335 -10.59 -9.05 -16.40
CA ALA A 335 -11.76 -9.08 -15.54
C ALA A 335 -11.90 -10.37 -14.69
N ASN A 336 -10.85 -11.20 -14.64
CA ASN A 336 -10.83 -12.47 -13.91
C ASN A 336 -11.84 -13.51 -14.43
N VAL A 337 -12.03 -13.59 -15.74
CA VAL A 337 -12.81 -14.66 -16.37
C VAL A 337 -11.88 -15.60 -17.10
N TYR A 338 -12.01 -16.87 -16.81
CA TYR A 338 -11.37 -17.99 -17.50
C TYR A 338 -12.34 -18.62 -18.48
N GLN A 339 -11.87 -18.99 -19.67
CA GLN A 339 -12.64 -19.71 -20.69
C GLN A 339 -11.80 -20.87 -21.22
N TYR A 340 -12.39 -22.05 -21.27
CA TYR A 340 -11.85 -23.21 -21.95
C TYR A 340 -12.67 -23.45 -23.23
N ASN A 341 -11.95 -23.64 -24.33
CA ASN A 341 -12.50 -24.00 -25.63
C ASN A 341 -11.75 -25.21 -26.19
N ALA A 342 -12.43 -26.33 -26.25
CA ALA A 342 -11.91 -27.60 -26.77
C ALA A 342 -11.84 -27.67 -28.30
N LEU A 343 -12.30 -26.61 -29.00
CA LEU A 343 -12.49 -26.59 -30.44
C LEU A 343 -13.40 -27.74 -30.94
N ALA A 344 -12.90 -28.96 -30.99
CA ALA A 344 -13.67 -30.13 -31.46
C ALA A 344 -13.96 -31.14 -30.34
N GLU A 345 -12.95 -31.58 -29.60
CA GLU A 345 -13.03 -32.61 -28.57
C GLU A 345 -12.20 -32.28 -27.36
N THR A 346 -12.49 -32.86 -26.21
CA THR A 346 -11.72 -32.72 -24.97
C THR A 346 -10.99 -34.05 -24.70
N PHE A 347 -9.69 -33.96 -24.42
CA PHE A 347 -8.96 -35.12 -23.91
C PHE A 347 -9.30 -35.41 -22.45
N VAL A 348 -9.85 -36.58 -22.16
CA VAL A 348 -10.17 -37.04 -20.81
C VAL A 348 -9.10 -38.01 -20.34
N ALA A 349 -8.38 -37.63 -19.28
CA ALA A 349 -7.35 -38.47 -18.66
C ALA A 349 -7.96 -39.80 -18.07
N GLY A 350 -7.10 -40.70 -17.59
CA GLY A 350 -7.56 -41.93 -16.96
C GLY A 350 -8.15 -42.94 -17.93
N GLY A 351 -7.82 -42.87 -19.22
CA GLY A 351 -8.26 -43.85 -20.25
C GLY A 351 -9.49 -43.41 -21.03
N GLY A 352 -10.01 -42.17 -20.83
CA GLY A 352 -11.15 -41.66 -21.56
C GLY A 352 -10.85 -41.26 -23.01
N GLY A 353 -9.62 -40.83 -23.32
CA GLY A 353 -9.22 -40.34 -24.64
C GLY A 353 -9.96 -39.09 -25.08
N CYS A 354 -10.05 -38.86 -26.41
CA CYS A 354 -10.79 -37.76 -26.99
C CYS A 354 -12.31 -37.98 -26.86
N GLN A 355 -13.04 -37.03 -26.29
CA GLN A 355 -14.48 -37.10 -26.03
C GLN A 355 -15.17 -35.79 -26.41
N ALA A 356 -16.50 -35.74 -26.33
CA ALA A 356 -17.28 -34.52 -26.58
C ALA A 356 -16.74 -33.29 -25.83
N PRO A 357 -16.78 -32.09 -26.44
CA PRO A 357 -16.19 -30.89 -25.90
C PRO A 357 -16.80 -30.51 -24.54
N ARG A 358 -15.95 -30.13 -23.59
CA ARG A 358 -16.34 -29.70 -22.24
C ARG A 358 -16.11 -28.18 -22.05
N ASN A 359 -16.50 -27.40 -23.05
CA ASN A 359 -16.34 -25.94 -23.02
C ASN A 359 -16.95 -25.33 -21.76
N VAL A 360 -16.25 -24.42 -21.12
CA VAL A 360 -16.68 -23.78 -19.87
C VAL A 360 -16.14 -22.36 -19.78
N SER A 361 -16.94 -21.47 -19.16
CA SER A 361 -16.51 -20.14 -18.76
C SER A 361 -16.81 -19.97 -17.27
N THR A 362 -15.82 -19.52 -16.48
CA THR A 362 -15.96 -19.36 -15.04
C THR A 362 -15.06 -18.23 -14.52
N PRO A 363 -15.43 -17.55 -13.43
CA PRO A 363 -14.52 -16.62 -12.77
C PRO A 363 -13.30 -17.33 -12.17
N PHE A 364 -12.22 -16.57 -11.95
CA PHE A 364 -11.09 -17.04 -11.14
C PHE A 364 -10.66 -15.98 -10.11
N THR A 365 -10.11 -16.42 -8.98
CA THR A 365 -9.39 -15.57 -8.03
C THR A 365 -7.90 -15.59 -8.38
N PHE A 366 -7.17 -14.49 -8.11
CA PHE A 366 -5.75 -14.38 -8.42
C PHE A 366 -4.99 -13.75 -7.25
N GLY A 367 -3.80 -14.28 -6.93
CA GLY A 367 -3.01 -13.77 -5.81
C GLY A 367 -1.61 -14.37 -5.72
N ALA A 368 -0.94 -14.11 -4.59
CA ALA A 368 0.36 -14.70 -4.28
C ALA A 368 0.28 -16.23 -4.18
N ALA A 369 1.32 -16.93 -4.64
CA ALA A 369 1.37 -18.37 -4.55
C ALA A 369 1.57 -18.84 -3.11
N THR A 370 0.91 -19.95 -2.77
CA THR A 370 1.22 -20.76 -1.57
C THR A 370 2.03 -21.98 -2.03
N GLY A 371 3.24 -22.15 -1.51
CA GLY A 371 4.19 -23.15 -1.98
C GLY A 371 4.99 -22.68 -3.19
N ALA A 372 5.42 -23.61 -4.05
CA ALA A 372 6.20 -23.28 -5.24
C ALA A 372 5.36 -22.48 -6.25
N GLY A 373 5.90 -21.38 -6.75
CA GLY A 373 5.29 -20.51 -7.76
C GLY A 373 5.49 -19.04 -7.47
N ILE A 374 5.29 -18.20 -8.48
CA ILE A 374 5.38 -16.73 -8.40
C ILE A 374 4.02 -16.04 -8.23
N ALA A 375 2.94 -16.75 -8.58
CA ALA A 375 1.54 -16.39 -8.33
C ALA A 375 0.68 -17.64 -8.42
N GLN A 376 -0.57 -17.54 -7.98
CA GLN A 376 -1.58 -18.60 -8.17
C GLN A 376 -2.94 -18.00 -8.50
N PHE A 377 -3.78 -18.85 -9.08
CA PHE A 377 -5.19 -18.59 -9.25
C PHE A 377 -6.03 -19.84 -8.96
N GLU A 378 -7.28 -19.62 -8.61
CA GLU A 378 -8.25 -20.69 -8.40
C GLU A 378 -9.47 -20.46 -9.28
N LEU A 379 -9.84 -21.47 -10.07
CA LEU A 379 -11.04 -21.45 -10.91
C LEU A 379 -12.28 -21.69 -10.05
N ALA A 380 -13.29 -20.87 -10.20
CA ALA A 380 -14.58 -21.09 -9.51
C ALA A 380 -15.25 -22.38 -10.04
N PRO A 381 -16.03 -23.08 -9.19
CA PRO A 381 -16.77 -24.27 -9.62
C PRO A 381 -17.72 -23.94 -10.78
N ALA A 382 -17.80 -24.83 -11.77
CA ALA A 382 -18.75 -24.74 -12.89
C ALA A 382 -19.11 -26.13 -13.40
N THR A 383 -20.10 -26.21 -14.32
CA THR A 383 -20.50 -27.44 -15.00
C THR A 383 -20.45 -27.19 -16.50
N PRO A 384 -19.61 -27.95 -17.27
CA PRO A 384 -18.69 -28.97 -16.80
C PRO A 384 -17.58 -28.41 -15.87
N ALA A 385 -16.93 -29.29 -15.09
CA ALA A 385 -15.87 -28.89 -14.18
C ALA A 385 -14.73 -28.23 -14.96
N PRO A 386 -14.26 -27.02 -14.54
CA PRO A 386 -13.19 -26.32 -15.23
C PRO A 386 -11.82 -26.98 -14.92
N PHE A 387 -10.97 -27.03 -15.94
CA PHE A 387 -9.62 -27.54 -15.86
C PHE A 387 -8.69 -26.79 -16.81
N ILE A 388 -7.39 -27.00 -16.73
CA ILE A 388 -6.39 -26.51 -17.67
C ILE A 388 -5.46 -27.66 -17.99
N GLY A 389 -5.39 -28.04 -19.26
CA GLY A 389 -4.47 -29.04 -19.82
C GLY A 389 -4.71 -30.48 -19.40
N ILE A 390 -5.23 -30.75 -18.20
CA ILE A 390 -5.48 -32.08 -17.67
C ILE A 390 -6.79 -32.13 -16.88
N THR A 391 -7.68 -33.08 -17.20
CA THR A 391 -9.00 -33.23 -16.54
C THR A 391 -8.92 -33.79 -15.12
N ASP A 392 -7.82 -34.46 -14.77
CA ASP A 392 -7.59 -35.11 -13.46
C ASP A 392 -6.84 -34.21 -12.47
N ALA A 393 -6.84 -32.89 -12.67
CA ALA A 393 -6.26 -31.98 -11.69
C ALA A 393 -6.88 -32.22 -10.29
N PRO A 394 -6.06 -32.31 -9.22
CA PRO A 394 -6.53 -32.72 -7.89
C PRO A 394 -7.45 -31.69 -7.24
N ASP A 395 -7.33 -30.44 -7.65
CA ASP A 395 -8.16 -29.32 -7.22
C ASP A 395 -8.20 -28.26 -8.34
N ARG A 396 -8.82 -27.10 -8.08
CA ARG A 396 -8.93 -26.00 -9.05
C ARG A 396 -7.87 -24.91 -8.84
N VAL A 397 -6.84 -25.19 -8.03
CA VAL A 397 -5.73 -24.27 -7.78
C VAL A 397 -4.63 -24.51 -8.80
N TYR A 398 -4.19 -23.43 -9.43
CA TYR A 398 -3.12 -23.45 -10.42
C TYR A 398 -2.05 -22.46 -10.01
N ARG A 399 -0.81 -22.92 -9.90
CA ARG A 399 0.34 -22.10 -9.52
C ARG A 399 1.20 -21.83 -10.75
N ILE A 400 1.49 -20.56 -11.00
CA ILE A 400 2.37 -20.13 -12.09
C ILE A 400 3.80 -20.25 -11.60
N ILE A 401 4.56 -21.18 -12.16
CA ILE A 401 5.96 -21.42 -11.79
C ILE A 401 6.87 -20.42 -12.50
N SER A 402 6.60 -20.15 -13.78
CA SER A 402 7.25 -19.10 -14.56
C SER A 402 6.32 -18.62 -15.67
N ILE A 403 6.46 -17.36 -16.07
CA ILE A 403 5.70 -16.79 -17.19
C ILE A 403 6.49 -15.65 -17.81
N ASP A 404 6.44 -15.56 -19.13
CA ASP A 404 6.90 -14.43 -19.94
C ASP A 404 5.82 -14.04 -20.98
N ASN A 405 6.18 -13.25 -21.98
CA ASN A 405 5.25 -12.80 -23.01
C ASN A 405 4.77 -13.91 -23.96
N GLN A 406 5.44 -15.06 -24.00
CA GLN A 406 5.18 -16.14 -24.94
C GLN A 406 4.93 -17.49 -24.27
N HIS A 407 5.57 -17.76 -23.13
CA HIS A 407 5.59 -19.08 -22.49
C HIS A 407 5.13 -18.98 -21.03
N MET A 408 4.51 -20.04 -20.56
CA MET A 408 4.12 -20.22 -19.15
C MET A 408 4.37 -21.67 -18.72
N VAL A 409 4.95 -21.84 -17.51
CA VAL A 409 4.95 -23.12 -16.81
C VAL A 409 3.91 -23.05 -15.70
N LEU A 410 2.87 -23.86 -15.83
CA LEU A 410 1.74 -23.90 -14.92
C LEU A 410 1.73 -25.22 -14.15
N ARG A 411 1.44 -25.18 -12.86
CA ARG A 411 1.29 -26.36 -12.01
C ARG A 411 -0.11 -26.46 -11.45
N ALA A 412 -0.85 -27.50 -11.82
CA ALA A 412 -2.14 -27.84 -11.23
C ALA A 412 -1.91 -28.61 -9.92
N GLY A 413 -2.72 -28.27 -8.91
CA GLY A 413 -2.65 -28.75 -7.55
C GLY A 413 -2.10 -27.72 -6.58
N SER A 414 -2.78 -27.58 -5.43
CA SER A 414 -2.33 -26.77 -4.30
C SER A 414 -1.00 -27.26 -3.72
N SER A 415 -0.38 -26.49 -2.85
CA SER A 415 0.90 -26.90 -2.21
C SER A 415 0.79 -28.13 -1.32
N THR A 416 -0.42 -28.54 -0.96
CA THR A 416 -0.72 -29.72 -0.14
C THR A 416 -1.30 -30.90 -0.94
N ALA A 417 -1.45 -30.76 -2.27
CA ALA A 417 -1.96 -31.82 -3.13
C ALA A 417 -1.02 -33.02 -3.12
N GLY A 418 -1.58 -34.24 -3.08
CA GLY A 418 -0.84 -35.49 -3.14
C GLY A 418 -0.40 -35.87 -4.56
N THR A 419 -0.74 -35.07 -5.56
CA THR A 419 -0.32 -35.21 -6.95
C THR A 419 -0.28 -33.79 -7.56
N VAL A 420 0.76 -33.49 -8.33
CA VAL A 420 0.90 -32.24 -9.07
C VAL A 420 1.12 -32.53 -10.56
N PHE A 421 0.49 -31.71 -11.40
CA PHE A 421 0.64 -31.76 -12.87
C PHE A 421 1.32 -30.46 -13.30
N THR A 422 2.48 -30.56 -13.90
CA THR A 422 3.19 -29.38 -14.43
C THR A 422 3.09 -29.36 -15.95
N MET A 423 2.65 -28.25 -16.49
CA MET A 423 2.33 -28.06 -17.90
C MET A 423 3.13 -26.89 -18.46
N LYS A 424 3.63 -27.04 -19.68
CA LYS A 424 4.21 -25.96 -20.47
C LYS A 424 3.14 -25.44 -21.43
N LEU A 425 2.93 -24.14 -21.41
CA LEU A 425 1.97 -23.47 -22.27
C LEU A 425 2.66 -22.40 -23.10
N ILE A 426 2.11 -22.15 -24.27
CA ILE A 426 2.55 -21.10 -25.21
C ILE A 426 1.35 -20.23 -25.57
N VAL A 427 1.59 -18.96 -25.87
CA VAL A 427 0.54 -18.06 -26.38
C VAL A 427 0.09 -18.53 -27.76
N LYS A 428 -1.22 -18.49 -27.99
CA LYS A 428 -1.83 -18.83 -29.28
C LYS A 428 -1.47 -17.83 -30.36
#